data_f4e3cff931e7df31bffacdd950df1f0f
#
_entry.id   f4e3cff931e7df31bffacdd950df1f0f
#
_cell.length_a   1.000
_cell.length_b   1.000
_cell.length_c   1.000
_cell.angle_alpha   90.00
_cell.angle_beta   90.00
_cell.angle_gamma   90.00
#
_symmetry.space_group_name_H-M   'P 1'
#
loop_
_entity.id
_entity.type
_entity.pdbx_description
1 polymer ?
#
loop_
_entity_poly.entity_id
_entity_poly.type
_entity_poly.pdbx_seq_one_letter_code
_entity_poly.pdbx_strand_id
1 'polypeptide(L)'
;MTAHVEVIDLIAQMKASEQTFVLATVVRTVSVTAAKAGAKAIIRPDGTIVAGWIGGGCARGAVLKAARDALADGEPRMVSVQPEDMLAELGVKPGENRAGIRFASNMCPSQGTMDIFVEPVLPHPSLVIFGASPVALSLATLARQLGYHVTLAAPAGDLIAVPDADALVDGFAVGELHQARRFVVVSTQGKGDEAALRTALATTADYHAFVGSRRKMAALREKLVANGVAPEAIARVKAPAGLDLGAITPEEIAMSILAEITVERRRGQRVTHPVARSEC
;
A
#
# COMPACT_ATOMS: atom_id res chain seq x y z
N MET A 1 -17.61 -5.09 29.39
CA MET A 1 -16.23 -4.58 29.29
C MET A 1 -15.34 -5.42 28.38
N THR A 2 -15.70 -6.60 27.97
CA THR A 2 -14.89 -7.58 27.24
C THR A 2 -14.76 -7.34 25.73
N ALA A 3 -15.83 -6.96 25.04
CA ALA A 3 -15.82 -6.90 23.56
C ALA A 3 -14.86 -5.83 22.95
N HIS A 4 -14.54 -4.76 23.66
CA HIS A 4 -13.67 -3.70 23.13
C HIS A 4 -12.18 -4.07 23.27
N VAL A 5 -11.83 -4.75 24.34
CA VAL A 5 -10.47 -5.27 24.57
C VAL A 5 -10.16 -6.35 23.53
N GLU A 6 -11.10 -7.26 23.27
CA GLU A 6 -10.94 -8.31 22.26
C GLU A 6 -10.70 -7.78 20.85
N VAL A 7 -11.35 -6.66 20.44
CA VAL A 7 -11.14 -6.05 19.12
C VAL A 7 -9.73 -5.46 19.01
N ILE A 8 -9.22 -4.79 20.05
CA ILE A 8 -7.87 -4.19 20.04
C ILE A 8 -6.79 -5.28 20.00
N ASP A 9 -6.96 -6.35 20.78
CA ASP A 9 -6.02 -7.46 20.80
C ASP A 9 -5.95 -8.17 19.44
N LEU A 10 -7.12 -8.37 18.80
CA LEU A 10 -7.18 -8.94 17.47
C LEU A 10 -6.54 -8.03 16.41
N ILE A 11 -6.71 -6.70 16.51
CA ILE A 11 -6.00 -5.74 15.64
C ILE A 11 -4.48 -5.91 15.77
N ALA A 12 -3.97 -5.98 16.99
CA ALA A 12 -2.54 -6.17 17.24
C ALA A 12 -2.03 -7.48 16.65
N GLN A 13 -2.77 -8.57 16.83
CA GLN A 13 -2.44 -9.88 16.29
C GLN A 13 -2.46 -9.89 14.75
N MET A 14 -3.50 -9.33 14.13
CA MET A 14 -3.62 -9.27 12.67
C MET A 14 -2.54 -8.38 12.05
N LYS A 15 -2.17 -7.26 12.70
CA LYS A 15 -1.03 -6.43 12.28
C LYS A 15 0.29 -7.17 12.39
N ALA A 16 0.54 -7.88 13.49
CA ALA A 16 1.77 -8.64 13.69
C ALA A 16 1.93 -9.79 12.68
N SER A 17 0.81 -10.35 12.21
CA SER A 17 0.79 -11.37 11.15
C SER A 17 0.59 -10.80 9.74
N GLU A 18 0.72 -9.48 9.59
CA GLU A 18 0.63 -8.74 8.32
C GLU A 18 -0.62 -9.06 7.48
N GLN A 19 -1.74 -9.33 8.16
CA GLN A 19 -3.01 -9.59 7.49
C GLN A 19 -3.65 -8.28 7.02
N THR A 20 -4.23 -8.32 5.83
CA THR A 20 -5.05 -7.24 5.30
C THR A 20 -6.43 -7.26 5.96
N PHE A 21 -6.88 -6.13 6.48
CA PHE A 21 -8.23 -5.94 7.01
C PHE A 21 -8.65 -4.48 6.97
N VAL A 22 -9.91 -4.22 7.28
CA VAL A 22 -10.45 -2.87 7.46
C VAL A 22 -10.92 -2.73 8.90
N LEU A 23 -10.55 -1.62 9.53
CA LEU A 23 -11.09 -1.18 10.81
C LEU A 23 -12.18 -0.14 10.56
N ALA A 24 -13.41 -0.47 10.94
CA ALA A 24 -14.51 0.48 10.95
C ALA A 24 -14.76 0.97 12.38
N THR A 25 -14.82 2.30 12.57
CA THR A 25 -15.06 2.91 13.88
C THR A 25 -16.24 3.88 13.79
N VAL A 26 -17.26 3.67 14.61
CA VAL A 26 -18.34 4.64 14.79
C VAL A 26 -17.79 5.86 15.52
N VAL A 27 -17.72 7.01 14.86
CA VAL A 27 -17.12 8.24 15.42
C VAL A 27 -18.16 9.18 16.00
N ARG A 28 -19.39 9.15 15.46
CA ARG A 28 -20.50 9.97 15.94
C ARG A 28 -21.83 9.25 15.79
N THR A 29 -22.73 9.49 16.73
CA THR A 29 -24.13 9.06 16.63
C THR A 29 -25.05 10.19 17.06
N VAL A 30 -26.19 10.31 16.37
CA VAL A 30 -27.26 11.25 16.72
C VAL A 30 -28.55 10.47 16.81
N SER A 31 -29.35 10.73 17.85
CA SER A 31 -30.59 10.03 18.14
C SER A 31 -30.37 8.53 18.48
N VAL A 32 -31.35 7.68 18.25
CA VAL A 32 -31.29 6.25 18.58
C VAL A 32 -30.61 5.48 17.47
N THR A 33 -29.47 4.87 17.78
CA THR A 33 -28.68 4.08 16.85
C THR A 33 -28.36 2.69 17.42
N ALA A 34 -28.18 1.72 16.53
CA ALA A 34 -27.84 0.34 16.90
C ALA A 34 -26.45 0.19 17.50
N ALA A 35 -25.50 1.03 17.09
CA ALA A 35 -24.16 1.10 17.66
C ALA A 35 -23.92 2.48 18.29
N LYS A 36 -22.99 2.56 19.23
CA LYS A 36 -22.59 3.81 19.91
C LYS A 36 -21.24 4.30 19.41
N ALA A 37 -20.98 5.59 19.57
CA ALA A 37 -19.66 6.16 19.28
C ALA A 37 -18.57 5.39 20.06
N GLY A 38 -17.46 5.10 19.39
CA GLY A 38 -16.39 4.23 19.86
C GLY A 38 -16.54 2.75 19.50
N ALA A 39 -17.73 2.30 19.07
CA ALA A 39 -17.89 0.93 18.57
C ALA A 39 -17.01 0.68 17.35
N LYS A 40 -16.42 -0.50 17.29
CA LYS A 40 -15.49 -0.92 16.24
C LYS A 40 -15.90 -2.24 15.62
N ALA A 41 -15.51 -2.46 14.38
CA ALA A 41 -15.57 -3.77 13.72
C ALA A 41 -14.34 -3.98 12.86
N ILE A 42 -13.87 -5.23 12.82
CA ILE A 42 -12.80 -5.69 11.93
C ILE A 42 -13.45 -6.45 10.77
N ILE A 43 -13.12 -6.03 9.56
CA ILE A 43 -13.71 -6.56 8.33
C ILE A 43 -12.58 -7.13 7.46
N ARG A 44 -12.69 -8.39 7.06
CA ARG A 44 -11.78 -9.03 6.12
C ARG A 44 -12.02 -8.56 4.67
N PRO A 45 -11.08 -8.79 3.75
CA PRO A 45 -11.25 -8.44 2.33
C PRO A 45 -12.48 -9.08 1.67
N ASP A 46 -12.91 -10.25 2.13
CA ASP A 46 -14.12 -10.92 1.67
C ASP A 46 -15.44 -10.30 2.19
N GLY A 47 -15.33 -9.26 3.05
CA GLY A 47 -16.47 -8.60 3.69
C GLY A 47 -16.95 -9.26 4.97
N THR A 48 -16.27 -10.30 5.47
CA THR A 48 -16.61 -10.95 6.73
C THR A 48 -16.23 -10.04 7.92
N ILE A 49 -17.18 -9.75 8.80
CA ILE A 49 -16.91 -9.09 10.08
C ILE A 49 -16.45 -10.17 11.07
N VAL A 50 -15.18 -10.13 11.45
CA VAL A 50 -14.57 -11.12 12.35
C VAL A 50 -14.66 -10.76 13.81
N ALA A 51 -14.80 -9.49 14.13
CA ALA A 51 -14.97 -9.00 15.49
C ALA A 51 -15.69 -7.66 15.53
N GLY A 52 -16.35 -7.35 16.63
CA GLY A 52 -17.00 -6.10 16.88
C GLY A 52 -18.38 -5.92 16.24
N TRP A 53 -18.89 -4.70 16.30
CA TRP A 53 -20.23 -4.34 15.83
C TRP A 53 -20.33 -2.87 15.44
N ILE A 54 -20.89 -2.58 14.27
CA ILE A 54 -21.05 -1.21 13.72
C ILE A 54 -22.49 -0.85 13.38
N GLY A 55 -23.45 -1.64 13.81
CA GLY A 55 -24.87 -1.42 13.52
C GLY A 55 -25.48 -2.44 12.56
N GLY A 56 -26.79 -2.30 12.30
CA GLY A 56 -27.58 -3.20 11.47
C GLY A 56 -27.47 -2.94 9.97
N GLY A 57 -28.43 -3.50 9.22
CA GLY A 57 -28.41 -3.64 7.75
C GLY A 57 -27.94 -2.46 6.93
N CYS A 58 -28.53 -1.26 7.12
CA CYS A 58 -28.17 -0.08 6.32
C CYS A 58 -26.72 0.36 6.56
N ALA A 59 -26.32 0.49 7.83
CA ALA A 59 -24.95 0.84 8.19
C ALA A 59 -23.95 -0.22 7.70
N ARG A 60 -24.25 -1.50 7.92
CA ARG A 60 -23.41 -2.61 7.49
C ARG A 60 -23.18 -2.58 5.98
N GLY A 61 -24.23 -2.42 5.17
CA GLY A 61 -24.12 -2.38 3.72
C GLY A 61 -23.25 -1.24 3.23
N ALA A 62 -23.43 -0.02 3.77
CA ALA A 62 -22.65 1.14 3.44
C ALA A 62 -21.16 0.98 3.81
N VAL A 63 -20.88 0.45 5.01
CA VAL A 63 -19.51 0.22 5.49
C VAL A 63 -18.81 -0.87 4.69
N LEU A 64 -19.46 -1.98 4.35
CA LEU A 64 -18.86 -3.06 3.54
C LEU A 64 -18.52 -2.57 2.14
N LYS A 65 -19.32 -1.67 1.56
CA LYS A 65 -18.98 -1.03 0.29
C LYS A 65 -17.77 -0.12 0.43
N ALA A 66 -17.74 0.73 1.45
CA ALA A 66 -16.62 1.61 1.73
C ALA A 66 -15.34 0.82 2.04
N ALA A 67 -15.44 -0.31 2.74
CA ALA A 67 -14.32 -1.20 3.03
C ALA A 67 -13.67 -1.78 1.77
N ARG A 68 -14.48 -2.23 0.80
CA ARG A 68 -13.97 -2.71 -0.49
C ARG A 68 -13.24 -1.61 -1.25
N ASP A 69 -13.85 -0.41 -1.31
CA ASP A 69 -13.25 0.73 -1.99
C ASP A 69 -11.93 1.15 -1.30
N ALA A 70 -11.88 1.14 0.04
CA ALA A 70 -10.70 1.48 0.83
C ALA A 70 -9.55 0.46 0.63
N LEU A 71 -9.86 -0.82 0.52
CA LEU A 71 -8.86 -1.86 0.23
C LEU A 71 -8.32 -1.77 -1.20
N ALA A 72 -9.15 -1.30 -2.15
CA ALA A 72 -8.76 -1.22 -3.55
C ALA A 72 -7.72 -0.11 -3.82
N ASP A 73 -7.80 1.01 -3.11
CA ASP A 73 -6.91 2.16 -3.31
C ASP A 73 -6.02 2.51 -2.10
N GLY A 74 -6.25 1.86 -0.95
CA GLY A 74 -5.50 2.10 0.28
C GLY A 74 -5.89 3.37 1.04
N GLU A 75 -7.00 4.03 0.65
CA GLU A 75 -7.41 5.30 1.25
C GLU A 75 -8.56 5.11 2.27
N PRO A 76 -8.52 5.81 3.41
CA PRO A 76 -9.60 5.76 4.37
C PRO A 76 -10.86 6.46 3.83
N ARG A 77 -12.01 6.13 4.41
CA ARG A 77 -13.32 6.64 4.03
C ARG A 77 -14.10 7.12 5.25
N MET A 78 -14.82 8.22 5.09
CA MET A 78 -15.87 8.60 6.03
C MET A 78 -17.23 8.22 5.44
N VAL A 79 -18.02 7.48 6.18
CA VAL A 79 -19.39 7.10 5.80
C VAL A 79 -20.37 7.74 6.77
N SER A 80 -21.34 8.47 6.25
CA SER A 80 -22.44 9.04 7.04
C SER A 80 -23.75 8.35 6.66
N VAL A 81 -24.32 7.62 7.60
CA VAL A 81 -25.59 6.93 7.44
C VAL A 81 -26.67 7.78 8.09
N GLN A 82 -27.59 8.32 7.29
CA GLN A 82 -28.57 9.32 7.73
C GLN A 82 -29.98 8.98 7.24
N PRO A 83 -31.03 9.41 7.96
CA PRO A 83 -32.40 9.37 7.47
C PRO A 83 -32.57 10.14 6.17
N GLU A 84 -33.59 9.80 5.38
CA GLU A 84 -33.80 10.39 4.04
C GLU A 84 -34.16 11.90 4.11
N ASP A 85 -34.91 12.31 5.12
CA ASP A 85 -35.23 13.70 5.37
C ASP A 85 -33.96 14.54 5.64
N MET A 86 -33.07 14.03 6.46
CA MET A 86 -31.77 14.67 6.74
C MET A 86 -30.89 14.76 5.49
N LEU A 87 -30.89 13.71 4.65
CA LEU A 87 -30.17 13.74 3.37
C LEU A 87 -30.75 14.79 2.43
N ALA A 88 -32.09 14.92 2.41
CA ALA A 88 -32.79 15.93 1.60
C ALA A 88 -32.48 17.36 2.08
N GLU A 89 -32.47 17.60 3.40
CA GLU A 89 -32.07 18.88 3.99
C GLU A 89 -30.63 19.27 3.63
N LEU A 90 -29.72 18.30 3.63
CA LEU A 90 -28.34 18.50 3.22
C LEU A 90 -28.18 18.63 1.69
N GLY A 91 -29.24 18.35 0.92
CA GLY A 91 -29.19 18.33 -0.53
C GLY A 91 -28.23 17.27 -1.10
N VAL A 92 -28.12 16.11 -0.44
CA VAL A 92 -27.28 14.97 -0.86
C VAL A 92 -28.13 13.74 -1.15
N LYS A 93 -27.64 12.88 -2.03
CA LYS A 93 -28.31 11.61 -2.36
C LYS A 93 -27.58 10.42 -1.74
N PRO A 94 -28.29 9.32 -1.45
CA PRO A 94 -27.66 8.07 -1.05
C PRO A 94 -26.61 7.62 -2.08
N GLY A 95 -25.40 7.31 -1.63
CA GLY A 95 -24.26 6.94 -2.48
C GLY A 95 -23.41 8.12 -2.96
N GLU A 96 -23.84 9.35 -2.75
CA GLU A 96 -23.08 10.55 -3.10
C GLU A 96 -21.84 10.70 -2.22
N ASN A 97 -20.74 11.19 -2.83
CA ASN A 97 -19.54 11.61 -2.14
C ASN A 97 -19.47 13.13 -2.16
N ARG A 98 -19.47 13.76 -0.98
CA ARG A 98 -19.33 15.22 -0.85
C ARG A 98 -18.36 15.54 0.28
N ALA A 99 -17.35 16.37 0.01
CA ALA A 99 -16.32 16.77 0.97
C ALA A 99 -15.63 15.58 1.69
N GLY A 100 -15.38 14.48 0.98
CA GLY A 100 -14.74 13.29 1.53
C GLY A 100 -15.66 12.38 2.36
N ILE A 101 -16.96 12.71 2.44
CA ILE A 101 -17.96 11.91 3.17
C ILE A 101 -18.86 11.20 2.14
N ARG A 102 -19.00 9.89 2.29
CA ARG A 102 -19.97 9.09 1.55
C ARG A 102 -21.26 9.01 2.32
N PHE A 103 -22.34 9.49 1.72
CA PHE A 103 -23.67 9.47 2.32
C PHE A 103 -24.41 8.17 1.99
N ALA A 104 -25.14 7.64 2.99
CA ALA A 104 -25.98 6.45 2.84
C ALA A 104 -27.31 6.66 3.54
N SER A 105 -28.39 6.12 2.99
CA SER A 105 -29.71 6.20 3.60
C SER A 105 -29.84 5.24 4.79
N ASN A 106 -30.42 5.74 5.88
CA ASN A 106 -30.90 4.94 7.00
C ASN A 106 -32.41 4.73 6.89
N MET A 107 -32.79 3.56 6.40
CA MET A 107 -34.22 3.18 6.29
C MET A 107 -34.77 2.58 7.59
N CYS A 108 -34.03 2.65 8.72
CA CYS A 108 -34.45 2.09 9.98
C CYS A 108 -35.48 3.01 10.64
N PRO A 109 -36.57 2.49 11.28
CA PRO A 109 -37.54 3.32 12.00
C PRO A 109 -36.96 4.18 13.11
N SER A 110 -35.77 3.84 13.63
CA SER A 110 -35.07 4.64 14.66
C SER A 110 -34.57 5.99 14.16
N GLN A 111 -34.49 6.19 12.85
CA GLN A 111 -34.04 7.43 12.19
C GLN A 111 -32.78 8.07 12.81
N GLY A 112 -31.89 7.25 13.36
CA GLY A 112 -30.63 7.73 13.91
C GLY A 112 -29.58 7.98 12.82
N THR A 113 -28.68 8.94 13.07
CA THR A 113 -27.51 9.19 12.23
C THR A 113 -26.28 8.53 12.83
N MET A 114 -25.45 7.95 11.98
CA MET A 114 -24.13 7.41 12.36
C MET A 114 -23.08 7.83 11.36
N ASP A 115 -21.97 8.40 11.87
CA ASP A 115 -20.76 8.62 11.09
C ASP A 115 -19.73 7.56 11.47
N ILE A 116 -19.18 6.93 10.45
CA ILE A 116 -18.30 5.77 10.61
C ILE A 116 -17.04 6.01 9.80
N PHE A 117 -15.89 5.98 10.47
CA PHE A 117 -14.59 6.02 9.83
C PHE A 117 -14.17 4.59 9.44
N VAL A 118 -13.80 4.41 8.20
CA VAL A 118 -13.44 3.12 7.58
C VAL A 118 -12.00 3.22 7.11
N GLU A 119 -11.11 2.53 7.79
CA GLU A 119 -9.67 2.62 7.63
C GLU A 119 -9.10 1.27 7.15
N PRO A 120 -8.44 1.20 5.97
CA PRO A 120 -7.76 0.00 5.53
C PRO A 120 -6.45 -0.17 6.31
N VAL A 121 -6.22 -1.37 6.84
CA VAL A 121 -4.96 -1.78 7.43
C VAL A 121 -4.30 -2.76 6.47
N LEU A 122 -3.27 -2.29 5.80
CA LEU A 122 -2.53 -3.02 4.79
C LEU A 122 -1.20 -3.51 5.37
N PRO A 123 -0.66 -4.63 4.88
CA PRO A 123 0.69 -5.07 5.25
C PRO A 123 1.74 -4.05 4.81
N HIS A 124 2.93 -4.16 5.37
CA HIS A 124 4.07 -3.35 4.95
C HIS A 124 4.33 -3.52 3.45
N PRO A 125 4.61 -2.43 2.70
CA PRO A 125 4.98 -2.54 1.30
C PRO A 125 6.24 -3.38 1.16
N SER A 126 6.31 -4.24 0.14
CA SER A 126 7.44 -5.14 -0.10
C SER A 126 8.44 -4.48 -1.05
N LEU A 127 9.73 -4.50 -0.69
CA LEU A 127 10.84 -4.14 -1.55
C LEU A 127 11.71 -5.37 -1.80
N VAL A 128 11.77 -5.82 -3.06
CA VAL A 128 12.64 -6.92 -3.48
C VAL A 128 13.88 -6.32 -4.16
N ILE A 129 15.05 -6.61 -3.62
CA ILE A 129 16.33 -6.12 -4.10
C ILE A 129 17.11 -7.30 -4.67
N PHE A 130 17.42 -7.25 -5.96
CA PHE A 130 18.26 -8.24 -6.62
C PHE A 130 19.70 -7.72 -6.71
N GLY A 131 20.61 -8.41 -6.01
CA GLY A 131 22.04 -8.09 -5.95
C GLY A 131 22.51 -7.69 -4.56
N ALA A 132 23.84 -7.65 -4.38
CA ALA A 132 24.53 -7.36 -3.12
C ALA A 132 25.55 -6.20 -3.28
N SER A 133 25.30 -5.27 -4.20
CA SER A 133 26.14 -4.08 -4.36
C SER A 133 26.06 -3.17 -3.13
N PRO A 134 27.03 -2.26 -2.92
CA PRO A 134 26.93 -1.26 -1.84
C PRO A 134 25.59 -0.50 -1.85
N VAL A 135 25.08 -0.15 -3.05
CA VAL A 135 23.76 0.49 -3.19
C VAL A 135 22.63 -0.45 -2.73
N ALA A 136 22.70 -1.75 -3.06
CA ALA A 136 21.70 -2.72 -2.63
C ALA A 136 21.63 -2.84 -1.10
N LEU A 137 22.79 -2.87 -0.44
CA LEU A 137 22.88 -2.96 1.02
C LEU A 137 22.38 -1.68 1.71
N SER A 138 22.81 -0.51 1.23
CA SER A 138 22.31 0.79 1.74
C SER A 138 20.79 0.94 1.52
N LEU A 139 20.30 0.48 0.36
CA LEU A 139 18.87 0.49 0.03
C LEU A 139 18.07 -0.41 0.98
N ALA A 140 18.58 -1.60 1.32
CA ALA A 140 17.93 -2.50 2.25
C ALA A 140 17.78 -1.86 3.64
N THR A 141 18.85 -1.31 4.18
CA THR A 141 18.86 -0.65 5.51
C THR A 141 17.89 0.53 5.55
N LEU A 142 17.95 1.44 4.57
CA LEU A 142 17.09 2.62 4.54
C LEU A 142 15.62 2.26 4.32
N ALA A 143 15.33 1.25 3.49
CA ALA A 143 13.97 0.80 3.23
C ALA A 143 13.29 0.22 4.49
N ARG A 144 14.00 -0.56 5.30
CA ARG A 144 13.47 -1.07 6.57
C ARG A 144 13.11 0.07 7.54
N GLN A 145 13.95 1.10 7.63
CA GLN A 145 13.65 2.29 8.46
C GLN A 145 12.39 3.03 7.98
N LEU A 146 12.05 2.93 6.69
CA LEU A 146 10.82 3.48 6.11
C LEU A 146 9.63 2.51 6.15
N GLY A 147 9.76 1.37 6.83
CA GLY A 147 8.69 0.40 7.03
C GLY A 147 8.39 -0.48 5.83
N TYR A 148 9.39 -0.77 4.98
CA TYR A 148 9.28 -1.80 3.95
C TYR A 148 9.65 -3.17 4.52
N HIS A 149 8.93 -4.20 4.08
CA HIS A 149 9.40 -5.58 4.19
C HIS A 149 10.43 -5.83 3.08
N VAL A 150 11.69 -6.02 3.45
CA VAL A 150 12.81 -6.11 2.51
C VAL A 150 13.21 -7.56 2.27
N THR A 151 13.14 -8.00 1.01
CA THR A 151 13.74 -9.25 0.53
C THR A 151 14.98 -8.93 -0.29
N LEU A 152 16.14 -9.46 0.08
CA LEU A 152 17.37 -9.32 -0.69
C LEU A 152 17.73 -10.67 -1.31
N ALA A 153 17.87 -10.70 -2.64
CA ALA A 153 18.17 -11.88 -3.43
C ALA A 153 19.52 -11.71 -4.15
N ALA A 154 20.51 -12.48 -3.74
CA ALA A 154 21.85 -12.45 -4.32
C ALA A 154 22.55 -13.77 -4.08
N PRO A 155 23.51 -14.21 -4.96
CA PRO A 155 24.37 -15.34 -4.66
C PRO A 155 25.08 -15.12 -3.31
N ALA A 156 25.07 -16.14 -2.45
CA ALA A 156 25.67 -16.06 -1.09
C ALA A 156 27.14 -15.61 -1.12
N GLY A 157 27.89 -15.99 -2.17
CA GLY A 157 29.29 -15.56 -2.35
C GLY A 157 29.50 -14.09 -2.70
N ASP A 158 28.42 -13.35 -3.02
CA ASP A 158 28.48 -11.90 -3.28
C ASP A 158 28.22 -11.05 -2.03
N LEU A 159 27.72 -11.66 -0.97
CA LEU A 159 27.43 -10.98 0.29
C LEU A 159 28.73 -10.78 1.09
N ILE A 160 29.15 -9.52 1.23
CA ILE A 160 30.35 -9.12 1.99
C ILE A 160 30.04 -8.98 3.49
N ALA A 161 28.77 -8.76 3.82
CA ALA A 161 28.25 -8.61 5.19
C ALA A 161 26.82 -9.15 5.26
N VAL A 162 26.34 -9.41 6.46
CA VAL A 162 24.92 -9.77 6.68
C VAL A 162 24.07 -8.52 6.38
N PRO A 163 23.22 -8.54 5.34
CA PRO A 163 22.40 -7.40 5.02
C PRO A 163 21.27 -7.22 6.02
N ASP A 164 20.87 -5.97 6.22
CA ASP A 164 19.69 -5.62 7.02
C ASP A 164 18.43 -5.83 6.17
N ALA A 165 17.96 -7.08 6.11
CA ALA A 165 16.79 -7.49 5.33
C ALA A 165 15.92 -8.46 6.16
N ASP A 166 14.61 -8.48 5.88
CA ASP A 166 13.66 -9.37 6.55
C ASP A 166 13.74 -10.79 5.98
N ALA A 167 14.11 -10.92 4.70
CA ALA A 167 14.35 -12.19 4.05
C ALA A 167 15.58 -12.15 3.14
N LEU A 168 16.36 -13.25 3.16
CA LEU A 168 17.53 -13.45 2.29
C LEU A 168 17.27 -14.65 1.39
N VAL A 169 17.54 -14.47 0.10
CA VAL A 169 17.41 -15.52 -0.91
C VAL A 169 18.77 -15.74 -1.58
N ASP A 170 19.27 -16.98 -1.55
CA ASP A 170 20.49 -17.36 -2.25
C ASP A 170 20.20 -17.44 -3.76
N GLY A 171 20.95 -16.66 -4.54
CA GLY A 171 20.70 -16.48 -5.97
C GLY A 171 19.57 -15.50 -6.25
N PHE A 172 18.98 -15.61 -7.46
CA PHE A 172 17.92 -14.69 -7.92
C PHE A 172 16.55 -15.37 -8.02
N ALA A 173 16.42 -16.64 -7.69
CA ALA A 173 15.14 -17.36 -7.76
C ALA A 173 14.32 -17.08 -6.49
N VAL A 174 13.55 -15.99 -6.53
CA VAL A 174 12.61 -15.67 -5.45
C VAL A 174 11.38 -16.57 -5.55
N GLY A 175 11.03 -17.22 -4.43
CA GLY A 175 9.83 -18.04 -4.29
C GLY A 175 8.56 -17.20 -4.04
N GLU A 176 7.70 -17.68 -3.16
CA GLU A 176 6.55 -16.90 -2.71
C GLU A 176 7.00 -15.63 -1.98
N LEU A 177 6.57 -14.50 -2.49
CA LEU A 177 6.85 -13.19 -1.92
C LEU A 177 5.67 -12.69 -1.09
N HIS A 178 5.97 -11.88 -0.10
CA HIS A 178 4.98 -11.24 0.75
C HIS A 178 3.86 -10.58 -0.05
N GLN A 179 2.58 -10.84 0.33
CA GLN A 179 1.40 -10.30 -0.36
C GLN A 179 1.16 -8.83 0.04
N ALA A 180 1.85 -7.92 -0.64
CA ALA A 180 1.76 -6.48 -0.44
C ALA A 180 2.00 -5.75 -1.75
N ARG A 181 1.80 -4.43 -1.77
CA ARG A 181 2.31 -3.59 -2.85
C ARG A 181 3.81 -3.81 -2.97
N ARG A 182 4.28 -4.13 -4.17
CA ARG A 182 5.65 -4.57 -4.39
C ARG A 182 6.42 -3.61 -5.29
N PHE A 183 7.67 -3.38 -4.90
CA PHE A 183 8.66 -2.59 -5.62
C PHE A 183 9.89 -3.47 -5.84
N VAL A 184 10.47 -3.43 -7.03
CA VAL A 184 11.59 -4.28 -7.41
C VAL A 184 12.76 -3.42 -7.88
N VAL A 185 13.94 -3.65 -7.33
CA VAL A 185 15.17 -2.94 -7.70
C VAL A 185 16.27 -3.95 -7.98
N VAL A 186 16.90 -3.83 -9.15
CA VAL A 186 18.08 -4.64 -9.53
C VAL A 186 19.34 -3.82 -9.36
N SER A 187 20.23 -4.25 -8.47
CA SER A 187 21.49 -3.58 -8.13
C SER A 187 22.65 -4.56 -7.95
N THR A 188 22.99 -5.21 -9.04
CA THR A 188 23.98 -6.32 -9.11
C THR A 188 25.40 -5.88 -9.40
N GLN A 189 25.61 -4.63 -9.81
CA GLN A 189 26.92 -4.06 -10.17
C GLN A 189 27.71 -4.90 -11.22
N GLY A 190 26.99 -5.50 -12.16
CA GLY A 190 27.59 -6.33 -13.22
C GLY A 190 27.58 -7.84 -12.95
N LYS A 191 27.33 -8.25 -11.73
CA LYS A 191 27.30 -9.67 -11.33
C LYS A 191 25.91 -10.26 -11.54
N GLY A 192 25.65 -10.77 -12.74
CA GLY A 192 24.38 -11.43 -13.08
C GLY A 192 23.22 -10.48 -13.43
N ASP A 193 23.49 -9.28 -13.95
CA ASP A 193 22.47 -8.29 -14.33
C ASP A 193 21.33 -8.88 -15.16
N GLU A 194 21.65 -9.70 -16.17
CA GLU A 194 20.66 -10.28 -17.08
C GLU A 194 19.75 -11.28 -16.35
N ALA A 195 20.33 -12.18 -15.55
CA ALA A 195 19.59 -13.18 -14.78
C ALA A 195 18.68 -12.48 -13.74
N ALA A 196 19.22 -11.50 -13.02
CA ALA A 196 18.48 -10.71 -12.04
C ALA A 196 17.33 -9.93 -12.69
N LEU A 197 17.57 -9.24 -13.81
CA LEU A 197 16.53 -8.51 -14.54
C LEU A 197 15.44 -9.43 -15.07
N ARG A 198 15.79 -10.61 -15.58
CA ARG A 198 14.80 -11.59 -16.07
C ARG A 198 13.87 -12.03 -14.94
N THR A 199 14.42 -12.37 -13.78
CA THR A 199 13.59 -12.74 -12.61
C THR A 199 12.80 -11.54 -12.09
N ALA A 200 13.40 -10.36 -12.01
CA ALA A 200 12.73 -9.14 -11.62
C ALA A 200 11.50 -8.85 -12.49
N LEU A 201 11.64 -9.00 -13.83
CA LEU A 201 10.56 -8.77 -14.80
C LEU A 201 9.47 -9.85 -14.78
N ALA A 202 9.79 -11.07 -14.34
CA ALA A 202 8.81 -12.12 -14.09
C ALA A 202 8.04 -11.90 -12.77
N THR A 203 8.56 -11.05 -11.88
CA THR A 203 7.93 -10.72 -10.60
C THR A 203 6.89 -9.62 -10.79
N THR A 204 5.64 -9.87 -10.40
CA THR A 204 4.59 -8.84 -10.43
C THR A 204 4.90 -7.75 -9.42
N ALA A 205 5.01 -6.50 -9.87
CA ALA A 205 5.28 -5.34 -9.02
C ALA A 205 4.75 -4.03 -9.64
N ASP A 206 4.53 -3.04 -8.79
CA ASP A 206 4.09 -1.69 -9.19
C ASP A 206 5.24 -0.87 -9.81
N TYR A 207 6.49 -1.27 -9.52
CA TYR A 207 7.69 -0.55 -9.94
C TYR A 207 8.85 -1.51 -10.14
N HIS A 208 9.56 -1.34 -11.26
CA HIS A 208 10.80 -2.03 -11.56
C HIS A 208 11.89 -1.00 -11.89
N ALA A 209 13.06 -1.14 -11.26
CA ALA A 209 14.19 -0.28 -11.55
C ALA A 209 15.51 -1.06 -11.63
N PHE A 210 16.43 -0.49 -12.38
CA PHE A 210 17.78 -1.02 -12.56
C PHE A 210 18.82 0.04 -12.22
N VAL A 211 19.72 -0.29 -11.30
CA VAL A 211 20.86 0.55 -10.91
C VAL A 211 21.98 0.38 -11.94
N GLY A 212 21.94 1.22 -12.93
CA GLY A 212 22.91 1.21 -14.03
C GLY A 212 22.65 2.34 -15.02
N SER A 213 23.65 2.65 -15.84
CA SER A 213 23.53 3.69 -16.84
C SER A 213 22.53 3.33 -17.95
N ARG A 214 21.96 4.36 -18.61
CA ARG A 214 21.10 4.18 -19.80
C ARG A 214 21.76 3.32 -20.87
N ARG A 215 23.07 3.51 -21.10
CA ARG A 215 23.84 2.70 -22.07
C ARG A 215 23.90 1.24 -21.68
N LYS A 216 24.10 0.94 -20.39
CA LYS A 216 24.12 -0.43 -19.88
C LYS A 216 22.76 -1.09 -20.02
N MET A 217 21.68 -0.38 -19.67
CA MET A 217 20.31 -0.90 -19.83
C MET A 217 19.96 -1.16 -21.31
N ALA A 218 20.41 -0.30 -22.23
CA ALA A 218 20.18 -0.52 -23.67
C ALA A 218 20.84 -1.84 -24.16
N ALA A 219 22.10 -2.08 -23.77
CA ALA A 219 22.79 -3.32 -24.11
C ALA A 219 22.13 -4.58 -23.47
N LEU A 220 21.60 -4.46 -22.24
CA LEU A 220 20.87 -5.55 -21.59
C LEU A 220 19.52 -5.80 -22.23
N ARG A 221 18.85 -4.75 -22.72
CA ARG A 221 17.57 -4.87 -23.44
C ARG A 221 17.66 -5.80 -24.63
N GLU A 222 18.69 -5.66 -25.47
CA GLU A 222 18.91 -6.53 -26.64
C GLU A 222 19.01 -8.00 -26.23
N LYS A 223 19.77 -8.29 -25.18
CA LYS A 223 19.94 -9.64 -24.65
C LYS A 223 18.65 -10.20 -24.06
N LEU A 224 17.91 -9.39 -23.28
CA LEU A 224 16.64 -9.81 -22.68
C LEU A 224 15.59 -10.14 -23.74
N VAL A 225 15.49 -9.32 -24.80
CA VAL A 225 14.59 -9.58 -25.94
C VAL A 225 14.99 -10.89 -26.66
N ALA A 226 16.29 -11.08 -26.93
CA ALA A 226 16.79 -12.30 -27.54
C ALA A 226 16.49 -13.57 -26.69
N ASN A 227 16.39 -13.41 -25.37
CA ASN A 227 16.03 -14.47 -24.42
C ASN A 227 14.52 -14.51 -24.08
N GLY A 228 13.66 -13.91 -24.91
CA GLY A 228 12.21 -14.06 -24.86
C GLY A 228 11.48 -13.15 -23.85
N VAL A 229 12.14 -12.14 -23.30
CA VAL A 229 11.47 -11.16 -22.45
C VAL A 229 10.72 -10.15 -23.32
N ALA A 230 9.45 -9.91 -23.00
CA ALA A 230 8.60 -8.98 -23.76
C ALA A 230 9.17 -7.55 -23.73
N PRO A 231 9.32 -6.88 -24.90
CA PRO A 231 9.84 -5.51 -24.98
C PRO A 231 9.08 -4.51 -24.13
N GLU A 232 7.77 -4.69 -23.98
CA GLU A 232 6.87 -3.83 -23.18
C GLU A 232 7.18 -3.95 -21.68
N ALA A 233 7.55 -5.14 -21.21
CA ALA A 233 7.97 -5.34 -19.83
C ALA A 233 9.30 -4.62 -19.55
N ILE A 234 10.25 -4.74 -20.46
CA ILE A 234 11.57 -4.09 -20.37
C ILE A 234 11.41 -2.56 -20.41
N ALA A 235 10.50 -2.04 -21.23
CA ALA A 235 10.27 -0.59 -21.36
C ALA A 235 9.75 0.06 -20.07
N ARG A 236 9.15 -0.71 -19.18
CA ARG A 236 8.67 -0.22 -17.86
C ARG A 236 9.78 -0.10 -16.83
N VAL A 237 10.96 -0.68 -17.06
CA VAL A 237 12.08 -0.60 -16.12
C VAL A 237 12.64 0.82 -16.10
N LYS A 238 12.68 1.42 -14.93
CA LYS A 238 13.36 2.70 -14.69
C LYS A 238 14.88 2.48 -14.68
N ALA A 239 15.59 3.12 -15.60
CA ALA A 239 17.05 3.06 -15.69
C ALA A 239 17.60 4.38 -16.25
N PRO A 240 18.46 5.07 -15.50
CA PRO A 240 18.92 4.80 -14.15
C PRO A 240 17.80 4.77 -13.11
N ALA A 241 17.96 3.95 -12.06
CA ALA A 241 17.05 3.93 -10.91
C ALA A 241 17.24 5.18 -10.07
N GLY A 242 16.12 5.70 -9.53
CA GLY A 242 16.08 6.84 -8.63
C GLY A 242 15.85 8.18 -9.32
N LEU A 243 15.45 9.17 -8.52
CA LEU A 243 15.34 10.56 -8.98
C LEU A 243 16.73 11.14 -9.25
N ASP A 244 16.82 12.01 -10.22
CA ASP A 244 18.06 12.72 -10.53
C ASP A 244 18.33 13.82 -9.48
N LEU A 245 19.04 13.42 -8.41
CA LEU A 245 19.43 14.27 -7.28
C LEU A 245 20.90 14.65 -7.34
N GLY A 246 21.65 14.22 -8.37
CA GLY A 246 23.11 14.31 -8.40
C GLY A 246 23.81 13.38 -7.42
N ALA A 247 23.16 12.27 -7.02
CA ALA A 247 23.65 11.30 -6.05
C ALA A 247 24.93 10.61 -6.53
N ILE A 248 25.92 10.47 -5.64
CA ILE A 248 27.24 9.90 -5.92
C ILE A 248 27.51 8.69 -5.03
N THR A 249 27.25 8.79 -3.72
CA THR A 249 27.52 7.71 -2.77
C THR A 249 26.43 6.63 -2.83
N PRO A 250 26.72 5.39 -2.40
CA PRO A 250 25.71 4.33 -2.32
C PRO A 250 24.46 4.73 -1.54
N GLU A 251 24.62 5.45 -0.43
CA GLU A 251 23.54 5.92 0.43
C GLU A 251 22.68 6.98 -0.26
N GLU A 252 23.30 7.93 -0.98
CA GLU A 252 22.59 8.94 -1.74
C GLU A 252 21.80 8.33 -2.90
N ILE A 253 22.39 7.35 -3.60
CA ILE A 253 21.71 6.61 -4.66
C ILE A 253 20.53 5.81 -4.08
N ALA A 254 20.72 5.13 -2.97
CA ALA A 254 19.65 4.40 -2.28
C ALA A 254 18.51 5.35 -1.85
N MET A 255 18.83 6.50 -1.31
CA MET A 255 17.87 7.56 -0.96
C MET A 255 17.11 8.05 -2.21
N SER A 256 17.78 8.29 -3.32
CA SER A 256 17.14 8.72 -4.57
C SER A 256 16.15 7.69 -5.12
N ILE A 257 16.48 6.39 -4.98
CA ILE A 257 15.61 5.28 -5.35
C ILE A 257 14.37 5.24 -4.44
N LEU A 258 14.53 5.37 -3.12
CA LEU A 258 13.41 5.40 -2.19
C LEU A 258 12.52 6.63 -2.38
N ALA A 259 13.11 7.76 -2.76
CA ALA A 259 12.35 8.95 -3.14
C ALA A 259 11.48 8.68 -4.38
N GLU A 260 12.03 8.05 -5.43
CA GLU A 260 11.28 7.67 -6.64
C GLU A 260 10.17 6.65 -6.32
N ILE A 261 10.45 5.61 -5.53
CA ILE A 261 9.46 4.64 -5.06
C ILE A 261 8.36 5.35 -4.26
N THR A 262 8.71 6.35 -3.44
CA THR A 262 7.72 7.12 -2.68
C THR A 262 6.80 7.91 -3.60
N VAL A 263 7.32 8.51 -4.67
CA VAL A 263 6.51 9.20 -5.69
C VAL A 263 5.53 8.22 -6.34
N GLU A 264 6.00 7.04 -6.77
CA GLU A 264 5.14 6.01 -7.36
C GLU A 264 4.09 5.51 -6.38
N ARG A 265 4.47 5.25 -5.13
CA ARG A 265 3.56 4.78 -4.08
C ARG A 265 2.47 5.80 -3.75
N ARG A 266 2.80 7.09 -3.79
CA ARG A 266 1.89 8.19 -3.45
C ARG A 266 1.22 8.82 -4.67
N ARG A 267 1.43 8.26 -5.87
CA ARG A 267 0.78 8.74 -7.09
C ARG A 267 -0.74 8.61 -6.96
N GLY A 268 -1.45 9.73 -7.15
CA GLY A 268 -2.91 9.82 -6.98
C GLY A 268 -3.40 10.09 -5.55
N GLN A 269 -2.55 9.98 -4.52
CA GLN A 269 -2.92 10.30 -3.13
C GLN A 269 -2.89 11.82 -2.81
N ARG A 270 -2.18 12.62 -3.60
CA ARG A 270 -2.20 14.08 -3.47
C ARG A 270 -3.40 14.63 -4.23
N VAL A 271 -4.53 14.72 -3.57
CA VAL A 271 -5.60 15.61 -4.03
C VAL A 271 -5.08 17.03 -3.79
N THR A 272 -4.68 17.73 -4.83
CA THR A 272 -4.46 19.17 -4.77
C THR A 272 -5.82 19.82 -4.55
N HIS A 273 -6.18 20.05 -3.28
CA HIS A 273 -7.23 21.02 -3.00
C HIS A 273 -6.72 22.37 -3.51
N PRO A 274 -7.41 23.03 -4.44
CA PRO A 274 -7.08 24.41 -4.76
C PRO A 274 -7.23 25.19 -3.45
N VAL A 275 -6.12 25.70 -2.93
CA VAL A 275 -6.14 26.66 -1.84
C VAL A 275 -6.92 27.84 -2.40
N ALA A 276 -8.16 28.05 -1.90
CA ALA A 276 -8.88 29.27 -2.14
C ALA A 276 -7.98 30.39 -1.62
N ARG A 277 -7.36 31.14 -2.54
CA ARG A 277 -6.68 32.36 -2.17
C ARG A 277 -7.77 33.26 -1.62
N SER A 278 -7.81 33.43 -0.31
CA SER A 278 -8.52 34.54 0.31
C SER A 278 -7.78 35.80 -0.17
N GLU A 279 -8.42 36.51 -1.07
CA GLU A 279 -8.05 37.89 -1.36
C GLU A 279 -8.21 38.69 -0.05
N CYS A 280 -7.09 39.14 0.51
CA CYS A 280 -7.04 40.22 1.47
C CYS A 280 -7.09 41.54 0.73
#